data_fe3974e571cd757ed74a689c13fd18fa
#
_entry.id   fe3974e571cd757ed74a689c13fd18fa
#
_cell.length_a   1.000
_cell.length_b   1.000
_cell.length_c   1.000
_cell.angle_alpha   90.00
_cell.angle_beta   90.00
_cell.angle_gamma   90.00
#
_symmetry.space_group_name_H-M   'P 1'
#
loop_
_entity.id
_entity.type
_entity.pdbx_description
1 polymer ?
#
loop_
_entity_poly.entity_id
_entity_poly.type
_entity_poly.pdbx_seq_one_letter_code
_entity_poly.pdbx_strand_id
1 'polypeptide(L)'
;MNETEARNAVVAAGKRLVEIGLIARTWGNVSARISDTHFVITPSGREYLSLTPEEIVPVAIADRSHTGPIKPSGERGVHAEIYRAHPHVNFVIHTHQEMASIVASTSTDSIPAGERYPELGERVLCSDYALPSTKAIRENVAKAARASTGNAIIMKNHGAVVYGEDSEQAFAAAESLEVLCRETIRARFLGGTSIGSGDDDAMRRRALSRIVPPGHESHLAFAWPHHSSERTPGGFVLHTEDGELPVPFAQLAGTLSPEAHLHREIYLAQPKISHVEYVADPDVVGVSTAHVKLRPLIDDFAQIVGPTVKTATAPREVAKALKSASAVLLASSGAYCVGGSRSDADAVRMILVKNCRALLYGAFLGELTPISPLDSILMRVVYLKSYSQQISSNV
;
A
#
# COMPACT_ATOMS: atom_id res chain seq x y z
N MET A 1 16.91 11.60 24.37
CA MET A 1 16.90 12.58 23.25
C MET A 1 16.04 13.75 23.70
N ASN A 2 16.49 15.02 23.53
CA ASN A 2 15.60 16.14 23.77
C ASN A 2 14.55 16.31 22.65
N GLU A 3 13.53 17.14 22.87
CA GLU A 3 12.42 17.27 21.92
C GLU A 3 12.88 17.78 20.54
N THR A 4 13.79 18.74 20.49
CA THR A 4 14.30 19.29 19.21
C THR A 4 15.08 18.24 18.43
N GLU A 5 15.94 17.48 19.08
CA GLU A 5 16.66 16.35 18.46
C GLU A 5 15.70 15.28 17.93
N ALA A 6 14.68 14.93 18.72
CA ALA A 6 13.68 13.94 18.35
C ALA A 6 12.85 14.37 17.13
N ARG A 7 12.43 15.63 17.06
CA ARG A 7 11.71 16.18 15.90
C ARG A 7 12.56 16.11 14.62
N ASN A 8 13.82 16.52 14.69
CA ASN A 8 14.76 16.43 13.57
C ASN A 8 14.98 14.99 13.13
N ALA A 9 15.16 14.05 14.07
CA ALA A 9 15.33 12.63 13.79
C ALA A 9 14.09 12.02 13.09
N VAL A 10 12.89 12.39 13.54
CA VAL A 10 11.63 11.93 12.90
C VAL A 10 11.49 12.47 11.48
N VAL A 11 11.83 13.73 11.22
CA VAL A 11 11.83 14.31 9.85
C VAL A 11 12.85 13.60 8.96
N ALA A 12 14.08 13.42 9.44
CA ALA A 12 15.13 12.73 8.69
C ALA A 12 14.73 11.28 8.36
N ALA A 13 14.16 10.57 9.34
CA ALA A 13 13.68 9.21 9.14
C ALA A 13 12.52 9.13 8.14
N GLY A 14 11.58 10.06 8.19
CA GLY A 14 10.49 10.12 7.22
C GLY A 14 11.00 10.26 5.77
N LYS A 15 11.98 11.14 5.54
CA LYS A 15 12.64 11.31 4.23
C LYS A 15 13.38 10.04 3.78
N ARG A 16 14.18 9.44 4.68
CA ARG A 16 14.89 8.17 4.41
C ARG A 16 13.93 7.04 4.02
N LEU A 17 12.79 6.91 4.68
CA LEU A 17 11.79 5.88 4.36
C LEU A 17 11.23 6.01 2.93
N VAL A 18 11.03 7.24 2.46
CA VAL A 18 10.63 7.50 1.05
C VAL A 18 11.77 7.14 0.10
N GLU A 19 13.01 7.58 0.40
CA GLU A 19 14.19 7.35 -0.44
C GLU A 19 14.50 5.87 -0.64
N ILE A 20 14.36 5.04 0.41
CA ILE A 20 14.60 3.59 0.34
C ILE A 20 13.37 2.77 -0.05
N GLY A 21 12.23 3.43 -0.32
CA GLY A 21 11.01 2.80 -0.82
C GLY A 21 10.22 1.95 0.18
N LEU A 22 10.45 2.10 1.49
CA LEU A 22 9.69 1.38 2.52
C LEU A 22 8.33 2.00 2.81
N ILE A 23 8.14 3.24 2.42
CA ILE A 23 6.84 3.91 2.42
C ILE A 23 6.63 4.67 1.11
N ALA A 24 5.38 4.93 0.79
CA ALA A 24 4.99 5.75 -0.34
C ALA A 24 4.04 6.86 0.11
N ARG A 25 4.22 8.07 -0.41
CA ARG A 25 3.41 9.24 -0.07
C ARG A 25 3.39 9.53 1.43
N THR A 26 2.21 9.44 2.06
CA THR A 26 1.97 9.70 3.49
C THR A 26 1.65 8.42 4.28
N TRP A 27 1.88 7.24 3.68
CA TRP A 27 1.56 5.94 4.31
C TRP A 27 2.69 5.50 5.22
N GLY A 28 2.32 5.16 6.44
CA GLY A 28 3.26 4.93 7.50
C GLY A 28 3.39 6.14 8.42
N ASN A 29 4.15 5.99 9.47
CA ASN A 29 4.42 7.06 10.44
C ASN A 29 5.65 6.72 11.28
N VAL A 30 6.30 7.78 11.80
CA VAL A 30 7.55 7.69 12.55
C VAL A 30 7.41 8.44 13.84
N SER A 31 7.96 7.89 14.93
CA SER A 31 8.02 8.57 16.21
C SER A 31 9.34 8.36 16.94
N ALA A 32 9.68 9.29 17.82
CA ALA A 32 10.82 9.22 18.72
C ALA A 32 10.40 9.57 20.15
N ARG A 33 10.87 8.79 21.14
CA ARG A 33 10.64 9.05 22.57
C ARG A 33 11.43 10.26 23.01
N ILE A 34 10.79 11.15 23.77
CA ILE A 34 11.44 12.33 24.39
C ILE A 34 11.51 12.23 25.91
N SER A 35 10.71 11.37 26.52
CA SER A 35 10.74 11.06 27.96
C SER A 35 9.99 9.76 28.26
N ASP A 36 9.96 9.35 29.52
CA ASP A 36 9.16 8.18 29.95
C ASP A 36 7.65 8.38 29.75
N THR A 37 7.20 9.60 29.56
CA THR A 37 5.77 9.96 29.44
C THR A 37 5.37 10.46 28.07
N HIS A 38 6.32 10.87 27.19
CA HIS A 38 6.01 11.50 25.92
C HIS A 38 6.90 11.02 24.78
N PHE A 39 6.36 11.06 23.58
CA PHE A 39 7.04 10.89 22.30
C PHE A 39 6.59 11.96 21.30
N VAL A 40 7.36 12.20 20.26
CA VAL A 40 6.97 13.00 19.10
C VAL A 40 6.68 12.11 17.92
N ILE A 41 5.70 12.49 17.08
CA ILE A 41 5.25 11.67 15.93
C ILE A 41 4.92 12.55 14.72
N THR A 42 5.08 11.98 13.54
CA THR A 42 4.67 12.60 12.28
C THR A 42 3.19 13.00 12.29
N PRO A 43 2.82 14.15 11.67
CA PRO A 43 1.45 14.61 11.56
C PRO A 43 0.63 13.75 10.59
N SER A 44 -0.68 13.81 10.71
CA SER A 44 -1.60 13.11 9.80
C SER A 44 -1.65 13.78 8.42
N GLY A 45 -1.44 13.01 7.33
CA GLY A 45 -1.69 13.44 5.97
C GLY A 45 -0.69 14.47 5.40
N ARG A 46 0.50 14.57 5.94
CA ARG A 46 1.58 15.43 5.43
C ARG A 46 2.60 14.63 4.63
N GLU A 47 3.10 15.22 3.55
CA GLU A 47 4.15 14.60 2.73
C GLU A 47 5.52 14.67 3.43
N TYR A 48 6.22 13.54 3.45
CA TYR A 48 7.48 13.42 4.20
C TYR A 48 8.62 14.27 3.64
N LEU A 49 8.69 14.46 2.31
CA LEU A 49 9.77 15.22 1.70
C LEU A 49 9.72 16.73 2.03
N SER A 50 8.53 17.26 2.30
CA SER A 50 8.32 18.66 2.69
C SER A 50 8.17 18.88 4.19
N LEU A 51 8.20 17.82 4.99
CA LEU A 51 7.95 17.87 6.44
C LEU A 51 9.03 18.67 7.18
N THR A 52 8.61 19.50 8.11
CA THR A 52 9.49 20.29 8.98
C THR A 52 9.42 19.86 10.44
N PRO A 53 10.44 20.15 11.27
CA PRO A 53 10.43 19.79 12.69
C PRO A 53 9.29 20.40 13.49
N GLU A 54 8.81 21.59 13.11
CA GLU A 54 7.70 22.30 13.76
C GLU A 54 6.36 21.59 13.56
N GLU A 55 6.23 20.78 12.51
CA GLU A 55 5.03 20.01 12.21
C GLU A 55 4.96 18.69 13.00
N ILE A 56 6.06 18.23 13.60
CA ILE A 56 6.12 17.00 14.39
C ILE A 56 5.41 17.22 15.73
N VAL A 57 4.49 16.33 16.07
CA VAL A 57 3.53 16.53 17.16
C VAL A 57 3.93 15.76 18.43
N PRO A 58 4.07 16.42 19.61
CA PRO A 58 4.27 15.73 20.88
C PRO A 58 2.96 15.06 21.35
N VAL A 59 3.10 13.83 21.84
CA VAL A 59 1.98 12.97 22.27
C VAL A 59 2.31 12.30 23.60
N ALA A 60 1.36 12.30 24.54
CA ALA A 60 1.49 11.58 25.79
C ALA A 60 1.32 10.06 25.59
N ILE A 61 2.22 9.25 26.18
CA ILE A 61 2.14 7.78 26.09
C ILE A 61 0.88 7.25 26.80
N ALA A 62 0.51 7.84 27.93
CA ALA A 62 -0.54 7.33 28.80
C ALA A 62 -1.93 7.35 28.15
N ASP A 63 -2.36 8.47 27.60
CA ASP A 63 -3.71 8.67 27.07
C ASP A 63 -3.74 9.05 25.58
N ARG A 64 -2.56 9.22 24.97
CA ARG A 64 -2.38 9.64 23.58
C ARG A 64 -2.88 11.04 23.28
N SER A 65 -3.04 11.86 24.32
CA SER A 65 -3.39 13.27 24.19
C SER A 65 -2.25 14.05 23.52
N HIS A 66 -2.61 15.14 22.85
CA HIS A 66 -1.68 16.08 22.24
C HIS A 66 -2.20 17.50 22.40
N THR A 67 -1.32 18.47 22.28
CA THR A 67 -1.65 19.89 22.33
C THR A 67 -1.32 20.55 20.98
N GLY A 68 -1.96 21.68 20.70
CA GLY A 68 -1.74 22.44 19.46
C GLY A 68 -2.67 22.07 18.30
N PRO A 69 -2.62 22.82 17.20
CA PRO A 69 -3.55 22.68 16.08
C PRO A 69 -3.22 21.56 15.11
N ILE A 70 -1.96 21.07 15.11
CA ILE A 70 -1.52 20.03 14.19
C ILE A 70 -1.97 18.67 14.71
N LYS A 71 -2.71 17.93 13.89
CA LYS A 71 -3.22 16.61 14.24
C LYS A 71 -2.11 15.56 14.07
N PRO A 72 -1.75 14.79 15.10
CA PRO A 72 -0.80 13.68 14.98
C PRO A 72 -1.38 12.54 14.14
N SER A 73 -0.51 11.62 13.70
CA SER A 73 -0.93 10.38 13.05
C SER A 73 -2.10 9.71 13.77
N GLY A 74 -3.06 9.19 13.02
CA GLY A 74 -4.17 8.38 13.54
C GLY A 74 -3.70 7.12 14.26
N GLU A 75 -2.50 6.66 13.94
CA GLU A 75 -1.91 5.43 14.50
C GLU A 75 -0.94 5.64 15.65
N ARG A 76 -0.86 6.88 16.18
CA ARG A 76 -0.06 7.18 17.39
C ARG A 76 -0.31 6.21 18.56
N GLY A 77 -1.49 5.58 18.57
CA GLY A 77 -1.83 4.59 19.57
C GLY A 77 -1.04 3.29 19.46
N VAL A 78 -0.68 2.86 18.27
CA VAL A 78 0.21 1.71 18.02
C VAL A 78 1.59 2.01 18.60
N HIS A 79 2.15 3.18 18.28
CA HIS A 79 3.45 3.62 18.83
C HIS A 79 3.44 3.69 20.37
N ALA A 80 2.38 4.24 20.96
CA ALA A 80 2.24 4.30 22.40
C ALA A 80 2.27 2.91 23.06
N GLU A 81 1.65 1.90 22.43
CA GLU A 81 1.67 0.52 22.94
C GLU A 81 3.07 -0.12 22.84
N ILE A 82 3.84 0.17 21.77
CA ILE A 82 5.24 -0.28 21.66
C ILE A 82 6.07 0.35 22.79
N TYR A 83 5.96 1.66 23.00
CA TYR A 83 6.69 2.34 24.08
C TYR A 83 6.34 1.84 25.48
N ARG A 84 5.09 1.38 25.70
CA ARG A 84 4.67 0.77 26.96
C ARG A 84 5.21 -0.65 27.13
N ALA A 85 5.21 -1.44 26.05
CA ALA A 85 5.67 -2.82 26.08
C ALA A 85 7.20 -2.90 26.25
N HIS A 86 7.93 -1.93 25.70
CA HIS A 86 9.39 -1.90 25.62
C HIS A 86 9.96 -0.57 26.10
N PRO A 87 10.24 -0.41 27.42
CA PRO A 87 10.75 0.84 27.99
C PRO A 87 12.10 1.31 27.41
N HIS A 88 12.93 0.40 26.89
CA HIS A 88 14.21 0.71 26.25
C HIS A 88 14.09 1.23 24.82
N VAL A 89 12.92 1.05 24.18
CA VAL A 89 12.68 1.53 22.82
C VAL A 89 12.52 3.05 22.80
N ASN A 90 13.27 3.72 21.93
CA ASN A 90 13.21 5.17 21.74
C ASN A 90 12.78 5.58 20.33
N PHE A 91 12.72 4.64 19.37
CA PHE A 91 12.33 4.93 17.99
C PHE A 91 11.35 3.87 17.46
N VAL A 92 10.26 4.32 16.83
CA VAL A 92 9.24 3.43 16.26
C VAL A 92 8.89 3.90 14.87
N ILE A 93 8.87 2.97 13.93
CA ILE A 93 8.49 3.18 12.53
C ILE A 93 7.34 2.24 12.20
N HIS A 94 6.24 2.79 11.67
CA HIS A 94 5.21 2.01 11.01
C HIS A 94 5.38 2.13 9.50
N THR A 95 5.42 0.98 8.82
CA THR A 95 5.64 0.90 7.37
C THR A 95 4.52 0.13 6.68
N HIS A 96 4.35 0.42 5.39
CA HIS A 96 3.51 -0.37 4.49
C HIS A 96 4.39 -1.08 3.43
N GLN A 97 5.56 -1.58 3.84
CA GLN A 97 6.53 -2.26 2.98
C GLN A 97 5.92 -3.49 2.30
N GLU A 98 6.36 -3.77 1.08
CA GLU A 98 5.66 -4.66 0.16
C GLU A 98 5.64 -6.13 0.63
N MET A 99 6.82 -6.70 0.90
CA MET A 99 6.91 -8.13 1.22
C MET A 99 6.26 -8.45 2.57
N ALA A 100 6.41 -7.57 3.58
CA ALA A 100 5.71 -7.72 4.84
C ALA A 100 4.18 -7.63 4.67
N SER A 101 3.68 -6.76 3.78
CA SER A 101 2.25 -6.67 3.46
C SER A 101 1.71 -7.92 2.74
N ILE A 102 2.54 -8.57 1.92
CA ILE A 102 2.18 -9.86 1.30
C ILE A 102 2.03 -10.94 2.39
N VAL A 103 2.97 -11.04 3.32
CA VAL A 103 2.86 -11.96 4.48
C VAL A 103 1.61 -11.62 5.32
N ALA A 104 1.39 -10.35 5.59
CA ALA A 104 0.24 -9.84 6.35
C ALA A 104 -1.11 -10.20 5.72
N SER A 105 -1.17 -10.46 4.43
CA SER A 105 -2.39 -10.82 3.68
C SER A 105 -2.80 -12.29 3.79
N THR A 106 -2.05 -13.08 4.54
CA THR A 106 -2.22 -14.54 4.64
C THR A 106 -2.62 -14.98 6.05
N SER A 107 -2.96 -16.27 6.20
CA SER A 107 -3.23 -16.90 7.50
C SER A 107 -1.97 -17.11 8.36
N THR A 108 -0.80 -16.67 7.92
CA THR A 108 0.46 -16.81 8.66
C THR A 108 0.43 -16.03 9.97
N ASP A 109 0.71 -16.70 11.09
CA ASP A 109 0.72 -16.08 12.42
C ASP A 109 2.12 -15.64 12.86
N SER A 110 3.16 -16.21 12.26
CA SER A 110 4.55 -15.81 12.48
C SER A 110 5.47 -16.39 11.43
N ILE A 111 6.63 -15.76 11.23
CA ILE A 111 7.72 -16.28 10.39
C ILE A 111 9.00 -16.42 11.22
N PRO A 112 9.75 -17.55 11.09
CA PRO A 112 11.05 -17.72 11.77
C PRO A 112 12.05 -16.73 11.19
N ALA A 113 12.80 -16.02 12.03
CA ALA A 113 13.86 -15.10 11.61
C ALA A 113 15.25 -15.77 11.68
N GLY A 114 15.52 -16.50 12.75
CA GLY A 114 16.78 -17.21 12.94
C GLY A 114 17.96 -16.29 13.25
N GLU A 115 19.15 -16.89 13.34
CA GLU A 115 20.38 -16.16 13.73
C GLU A 115 20.85 -15.12 12.69
N ARG A 116 20.36 -15.21 11.46
CA ARG A 116 20.73 -14.29 10.37
C ARG A 116 20.18 -12.87 10.58
N TYR A 117 19.08 -12.75 11.30
CA TYR A 117 18.37 -11.48 11.58
C TYR A 117 18.18 -11.31 13.08
N PRO A 118 19.28 -11.10 13.85
CA PRO A 118 19.21 -11.07 15.31
C PRO A 118 18.31 -9.97 15.85
N GLU A 119 18.18 -8.85 15.14
CA GLU A 119 17.27 -7.75 15.48
C GLU A 119 15.78 -8.14 15.37
N LEU A 120 15.44 -9.18 14.63
CA LEU A 120 14.08 -9.69 14.50
C LEU A 120 13.73 -10.77 15.54
N GLY A 121 14.71 -11.20 16.35
CA GLY A 121 14.56 -12.24 17.35
C GLY A 121 14.39 -13.64 16.73
N GLU A 122 13.81 -14.58 17.49
CA GLU A 122 13.62 -15.95 17.00
C GLU A 122 12.59 -16.03 15.87
N ARG A 123 11.55 -15.19 15.96
CA ARG A 123 10.47 -15.11 14.99
C ARG A 123 9.77 -13.76 15.00
N VAL A 124 9.33 -13.33 13.83
CA VAL A 124 8.45 -12.17 13.70
C VAL A 124 6.99 -12.61 13.82
N LEU A 125 6.26 -12.01 14.74
CA LEU A 125 4.85 -12.30 14.99
C LEU A 125 3.95 -11.49 14.06
N CYS A 126 2.82 -12.06 13.65
CA CYS A 126 1.73 -11.35 12.99
C CYS A 126 0.63 -11.05 14.03
N SER A 127 0.29 -9.77 14.23
CA SER A 127 -0.84 -9.41 15.08
C SER A 127 -2.17 -9.77 14.42
N ASP A 128 -3.22 -9.98 15.20
CA ASP A 128 -4.55 -10.19 14.67
C ASP A 128 -5.07 -8.98 13.89
N TYR A 129 -5.95 -9.21 12.92
CA TYR A 129 -6.59 -8.16 12.13
C TYR A 129 -7.51 -7.28 12.99
N ALA A 130 -7.48 -5.98 12.74
CA ALA A 130 -8.49 -5.03 13.15
C ALA A 130 -8.48 -3.81 12.22
N LEU A 131 -9.58 -3.06 12.20
CA LEU A 131 -9.68 -1.82 11.42
C LEU A 131 -8.61 -0.80 11.86
N PRO A 132 -7.96 -0.10 10.90
CA PRO A 132 -6.97 0.95 11.18
C PRO A 132 -7.48 2.02 12.15
N SER A 133 -6.58 2.57 12.95
CA SER A 133 -6.85 3.63 13.93
C SER A 133 -7.85 3.26 15.05
N THR A 134 -8.29 2.01 15.17
CA THR A 134 -9.21 1.55 16.24
C THR A 134 -8.50 1.17 17.53
N LYS A 135 -9.27 0.96 18.60
CA LYS A 135 -8.76 0.40 19.85
C LYS A 135 -8.27 -1.05 19.64
N ALA A 136 -8.98 -1.83 18.85
CA ALA A 136 -8.67 -3.25 18.61
C ALA A 136 -7.30 -3.45 17.97
N ILE A 137 -6.91 -2.66 16.94
CA ILE A 137 -5.59 -2.80 16.31
C ILE A 137 -4.47 -2.51 17.32
N ARG A 138 -4.66 -1.52 18.22
CA ARG A 138 -3.68 -1.21 19.27
C ARG A 138 -3.53 -2.37 20.26
N GLU A 139 -4.63 -2.98 20.68
CA GLU A 139 -4.64 -4.12 21.61
C GLU A 139 -3.99 -5.34 20.98
N ASN A 140 -4.24 -5.61 19.70
CA ASN A 140 -3.64 -6.71 18.95
C ASN A 140 -2.12 -6.51 18.81
N VAL A 141 -1.67 -5.30 18.46
CA VAL A 141 -0.24 -4.98 18.39
C VAL A 141 0.40 -5.05 19.79
N ALA A 142 -0.25 -4.53 20.82
CA ALA A 142 0.25 -4.60 22.18
C ALA A 142 0.42 -6.06 22.68
N LYS A 143 -0.49 -6.96 22.32
CA LYS A 143 -0.38 -8.39 22.60
C LYS A 143 0.83 -9.00 21.90
N ALA A 144 1.00 -8.73 20.60
CA ALA A 144 2.12 -9.24 19.83
C ALA A 144 3.46 -8.65 20.34
N ALA A 145 3.51 -7.34 20.65
CA ALA A 145 4.70 -6.68 21.16
C ALA A 145 5.20 -7.31 22.49
N ARG A 146 4.30 -7.57 23.42
CA ARG A 146 4.68 -8.23 24.69
C ARG A 146 5.18 -9.66 24.53
N ALA A 147 4.79 -10.35 23.45
CA ALA A 147 5.21 -11.73 23.15
C ALA A 147 6.44 -11.78 22.22
N SER A 148 6.80 -10.68 21.58
CA SER A 148 7.93 -10.61 20.65
C SER A 148 9.25 -10.54 21.41
N THR A 149 10.25 -11.27 20.89
CA THR A 149 11.65 -11.19 21.32
C THR A 149 12.51 -10.31 20.41
N GLY A 150 11.93 -9.83 19.31
CA GLY A 150 12.61 -8.99 18.32
C GLY A 150 11.93 -7.65 18.13
N ASN A 151 12.44 -6.86 17.20
CA ASN A 151 12.10 -5.45 17.00
C ASN A 151 11.09 -5.24 15.84
N ALA A 152 10.31 -6.24 15.48
CA ALA A 152 9.34 -6.16 14.40
C ALA A 152 8.05 -6.93 14.69
N ILE A 153 6.91 -6.39 14.24
CA ILE A 153 5.61 -7.04 14.25
C ILE A 153 4.96 -6.78 12.90
N ILE A 154 4.47 -7.83 12.25
CA ILE A 154 3.62 -7.74 11.06
C ILE A 154 2.18 -7.52 11.54
N MET A 155 1.48 -6.56 10.92
CA MET A 155 0.10 -6.24 11.23
C MET A 155 -0.82 -6.83 10.15
N LYS A 156 -1.67 -7.78 10.52
CA LYS A 156 -2.55 -8.52 9.58
C LYS A 156 -3.34 -7.55 8.68
N ASN A 157 -3.24 -7.77 7.34
CA ASN A 157 -3.89 -6.99 6.27
C ASN A 157 -3.54 -5.49 6.26
N HIS A 158 -2.42 -5.08 6.90
CA HIS A 158 -2.08 -3.68 7.08
C HIS A 158 -0.64 -3.38 6.62
N GLY A 159 0.34 -3.70 7.44
CA GLY A 159 1.74 -3.43 7.19
C GLY A 159 2.61 -4.01 8.30
N ALA A 160 3.59 -3.24 8.78
CA ALA A 160 4.45 -3.63 9.89
C ALA A 160 4.76 -2.46 10.82
N VAL A 161 5.03 -2.75 12.07
CA VAL A 161 5.64 -1.83 13.02
C VAL A 161 7.00 -2.39 13.44
N VAL A 162 8.03 -1.56 13.32
CA VAL A 162 9.40 -1.87 13.71
C VAL A 162 9.92 -0.83 14.69
N TYR A 163 10.85 -1.20 15.54
CA TYR A 163 11.29 -0.33 16.62
C TYR A 163 12.72 -0.63 17.05
N GLY A 164 13.34 0.27 17.78
CA GLY A 164 14.68 0.14 18.29
C GLY A 164 15.01 1.14 19.39
N GLU A 165 16.20 1.01 19.99
CA GLU A 165 16.72 1.98 20.94
C GLU A 165 17.04 3.33 20.26
N ASP A 166 17.28 3.30 18.95
CA ASP A 166 17.51 4.46 18.11
C ASP A 166 16.94 4.25 16.69
N SER A 167 17.12 5.25 15.82
CA SER A 167 16.65 5.19 14.44
C SER A 167 17.36 4.12 13.62
N GLU A 168 18.66 3.89 13.81
CA GLU A 168 19.43 2.94 13.03
C GLU A 168 18.99 1.50 13.31
N GLN A 169 18.73 1.15 14.58
CA GLN A 169 18.19 -0.16 14.92
C GLN A 169 16.78 -0.36 14.35
N ALA A 170 15.92 0.67 14.41
CA ALA A 170 14.58 0.58 13.81
C ALA A 170 14.64 0.41 12.28
N PHE A 171 15.55 1.11 11.59
CA PHE A 171 15.77 0.91 10.15
C PHE A 171 16.36 -0.46 9.82
N ALA A 172 17.33 -0.94 10.58
CA ALA A 172 17.88 -2.29 10.41
C ALA A 172 16.77 -3.34 10.53
N ALA A 173 15.89 -3.22 11.52
CA ALA A 173 14.74 -4.11 11.67
C ALA A 173 13.77 -4.02 10.48
N ALA A 174 13.51 -2.82 9.93
CA ALA A 174 12.64 -2.64 8.77
C ALA A 174 13.21 -3.29 7.50
N GLU A 175 14.49 -3.04 7.21
CA GLU A 175 15.19 -3.59 6.04
C GLU A 175 15.29 -5.12 6.14
N SER A 176 15.69 -5.65 7.30
CA SER A 176 15.75 -7.09 7.56
C SER A 176 14.39 -7.77 7.46
N LEU A 177 13.34 -7.13 7.94
CA LEU A 177 11.97 -7.66 7.81
C LEU A 177 11.56 -7.82 6.35
N GLU A 178 11.86 -6.82 5.50
CA GLU A 178 11.52 -6.87 4.08
C GLU A 178 12.26 -8.00 3.36
N VAL A 179 13.56 -8.17 3.67
CA VAL A 179 14.39 -9.26 3.12
C VAL A 179 13.89 -10.62 3.63
N LEU A 180 13.65 -10.78 4.92
CA LEU A 180 13.14 -12.01 5.52
C LEU A 180 11.80 -12.45 4.90
N CYS A 181 10.87 -11.51 4.73
CA CYS A 181 9.57 -11.78 4.11
C CYS A 181 9.75 -12.27 2.66
N ARG A 182 10.62 -11.61 1.86
CA ARG A 182 10.94 -12.01 0.49
C ARG A 182 11.54 -13.40 0.44
N GLU A 183 12.53 -13.70 1.29
CA GLU A 183 13.15 -15.01 1.38
C GLU A 183 12.18 -16.10 1.79
N THR A 184 11.29 -15.82 2.73
CA THR A 184 10.24 -16.73 3.18
C THR A 184 9.26 -17.08 2.05
N ILE A 185 8.81 -16.10 1.28
CA ILE A 185 7.94 -16.31 0.11
C ILE A 185 8.68 -17.18 -0.94
N ARG A 186 9.92 -16.86 -1.26
CA ARG A 186 10.74 -17.63 -2.21
C ARG A 186 10.99 -19.05 -1.75
N ALA A 187 11.34 -19.26 -0.49
CA ALA A 187 11.57 -20.60 0.06
C ALA A 187 10.30 -21.48 -0.03
N ARG A 188 9.13 -20.91 0.20
CA ARG A 188 7.85 -21.61 0.05
C ARG A 188 7.52 -21.92 -1.41
N PHE A 189 7.82 -21.00 -2.33
CA PHE A 189 7.70 -21.26 -3.76
C PHE A 189 8.59 -22.44 -4.19
N LEU A 190 9.84 -22.47 -3.74
CA LEU A 190 10.82 -23.48 -4.12
C LEU A 190 10.51 -24.87 -3.56
N GLY A 191 9.76 -24.97 -2.46
CA GLY A 191 9.42 -26.24 -1.83
C GLY A 191 10.65 -27.07 -1.42
N GLY A 192 11.77 -26.39 -1.12
CA GLY A 192 13.06 -27.03 -0.78
C GLY A 192 13.98 -27.37 -1.98
N THR A 193 13.59 -27.02 -3.21
CA THR A 193 14.47 -27.14 -4.38
C THR A 193 15.27 -25.85 -4.59
N SER A 194 16.58 -25.94 -4.80
CA SER A 194 17.38 -24.77 -5.17
C SER A 194 17.11 -24.41 -6.63
N ILE A 195 16.41 -23.33 -6.87
CA ILE A 195 16.32 -22.67 -8.17
C ILE A 195 17.21 -21.43 -8.05
N GLY A 196 18.01 -21.16 -9.10
CA GLY A 196 18.94 -20.04 -9.12
C GLY A 196 18.24 -18.69 -8.83
N SER A 197 18.98 -17.78 -8.25
CA SER A 197 18.55 -16.39 -8.03
C SER A 197 18.18 -15.77 -9.37
N GLY A 198 16.88 -15.52 -9.63
CA GLY A 198 16.45 -14.76 -10.81
C GLY A 198 15.16 -15.20 -11.48
N ASP A 199 14.35 -16.09 -10.92
CA ASP A 199 13.15 -16.55 -11.61
C ASP A 199 11.83 -16.02 -11.02
N ASP A 200 11.72 -14.68 -10.93
CA ASP A 200 10.47 -14.02 -10.57
C ASP A 200 9.36 -14.34 -11.61
N ASP A 201 9.73 -14.58 -12.88
CA ASP A 201 8.82 -15.01 -13.92
C ASP A 201 8.31 -16.44 -13.71
N ALA A 202 9.14 -17.38 -13.25
CA ALA A 202 8.66 -18.71 -12.89
C ALA A 202 7.74 -18.68 -11.67
N MET A 203 8.08 -17.87 -10.67
CA MET A 203 7.23 -17.68 -9.51
C MET A 203 5.87 -17.10 -9.91
N ARG A 204 5.85 -16.10 -10.79
CA ARG A 204 4.63 -15.52 -11.35
C ARG A 204 3.83 -16.55 -12.14
N ARG A 205 4.43 -17.27 -13.07
CA ARG A 205 3.75 -18.33 -13.86
C ARG A 205 3.10 -19.37 -12.96
N ARG A 206 3.83 -19.86 -11.93
CA ARG A 206 3.29 -20.84 -10.99
C ARG A 206 2.17 -20.26 -10.11
N ALA A 207 2.25 -19.00 -9.71
CA ALA A 207 1.18 -18.33 -8.99
C ALA A 207 -0.07 -18.20 -9.86
N LEU A 208 0.11 -17.78 -11.12
CA LEU A 208 -0.99 -17.62 -12.08
C LEU A 208 -1.68 -18.95 -12.39
N SER A 209 -0.96 -20.06 -12.53
CA SER A 209 -1.56 -21.38 -12.76
C SER A 209 -2.51 -21.84 -11.65
N ARG A 210 -2.49 -21.21 -10.48
CA ARG A 210 -3.41 -21.49 -9.37
C ARG A 210 -4.72 -20.70 -9.45
N ILE A 211 -4.71 -19.56 -10.14
CA ILE A 211 -5.87 -18.64 -10.19
C ILE A 211 -6.48 -18.54 -11.59
N VAL A 212 -5.75 -18.88 -12.64
CA VAL A 212 -6.25 -18.89 -14.02
C VAL A 212 -7.04 -20.19 -14.25
N PRO A 213 -8.31 -20.13 -14.67
CA PRO A 213 -9.09 -21.32 -14.98
C PRO A 213 -8.45 -22.13 -16.11
N PRO A 214 -8.52 -23.48 -16.07
CA PRO A 214 -8.06 -24.33 -17.15
C PRO A 214 -8.71 -23.92 -18.49
N GLY A 215 -7.90 -23.82 -19.56
CA GLY A 215 -8.36 -23.41 -20.89
C GLY A 215 -8.29 -21.90 -21.16
N HIS A 216 -7.98 -21.07 -20.17
CA HIS A 216 -7.74 -19.62 -20.34
C HIS A 216 -6.24 -19.28 -20.47
N GLU A 217 -5.36 -20.28 -20.38
CA GLU A 217 -3.90 -20.13 -20.40
C GLU A 217 -3.34 -19.66 -21.77
N SER A 218 -4.13 -19.80 -22.85
CA SER A 218 -3.69 -19.53 -24.22
C SER A 218 -3.95 -18.10 -24.71
N HIS A 219 -4.64 -17.28 -23.96
CA HIS A 219 -4.76 -15.87 -24.30
C HIS A 219 -3.49 -15.16 -23.81
N LEU A 220 -2.47 -15.12 -24.69
CA LEU A 220 -1.29 -14.29 -24.51
C LEU A 220 -1.77 -12.89 -24.09
N ALA A 221 -1.39 -12.51 -22.87
CA ALA A 221 -1.65 -11.18 -22.36
C ALA A 221 -1.01 -10.18 -23.33
N PHE A 222 -1.83 -9.35 -23.96
CA PHE A 222 -1.37 -8.25 -24.80
C PHE A 222 -1.38 -7.00 -23.94
N ALA A 223 -0.21 -6.60 -23.46
CA ALA A 223 -0.03 -5.30 -22.83
C ALA A 223 0.13 -4.24 -23.94
N TRP A 224 -0.66 -3.18 -23.84
CA TRP A 224 -0.44 -1.99 -24.66
C TRP A 224 0.81 -1.26 -24.17
N PRO A 225 1.45 -0.44 -25.03
CA PRO A 225 2.47 0.50 -24.58
C PRO A 225 1.95 1.38 -23.44
N HIS A 226 2.82 1.83 -22.57
CA HIS A 226 2.43 2.71 -21.47
C HIS A 226 1.79 3.98 -22.03
N HIS A 227 0.65 4.36 -21.47
CA HIS A 227 -0.03 5.60 -21.79
C HIS A 227 -0.79 6.14 -20.57
N SER A 228 -0.89 7.45 -20.50
CA SER A 228 -1.64 8.15 -19.48
C SER A 228 -2.33 9.37 -20.09
N SER A 229 -3.24 9.99 -19.37
CA SER A 229 -3.82 11.25 -19.83
C SER A 229 -4.19 12.19 -18.71
N GLU A 230 -4.28 13.45 -19.03
CA GLU A 230 -4.69 14.52 -18.14
C GLU A 230 -5.86 15.30 -18.75
N ARG A 231 -6.90 15.56 -17.95
CA ARG A 231 -8.08 16.32 -18.37
C ARG A 231 -7.74 17.77 -18.61
N THR A 232 -8.28 18.33 -19.68
CA THR A 232 -8.23 19.75 -20.02
C THR A 232 -9.64 20.31 -20.22
N PRO A 233 -9.82 21.65 -20.27
CA PRO A 233 -11.09 22.24 -20.67
C PRO A 233 -11.51 21.77 -22.06
N GLY A 234 -12.62 21.01 -22.14
CA GLY A 234 -13.19 20.51 -23.40
C GLY A 234 -12.55 19.23 -23.97
N GLY A 235 -11.57 18.60 -23.27
CA GLY A 235 -10.90 17.39 -23.75
C GLY A 235 -9.93 16.79 -22.73
N PHE A 236 -8.88 16.20 -23.25
CA PHE A 236 -7.74 15.70 -22.47
C PHE A 236 -6.48 15.66 -23.36
N VAL A 237 -5.31 15.60 -22.75
CA VAL A 237 -4.05 15.30 -23.44
C VAL A 237 -3.70 13.84 -23.14
N LEU A 238 -3.54 13.04 -24.18
CA LEU A 238 -3.05 11.65 -24.09
C LEU A 238 -1.51 11.68 -24.24
N HIS A 239 -0.82 11.11 -23.29
CA HIS A 239 0.63 10.93 -23.27
C HIS A 239 0.94 9.48 -23.65
N THR A 240 1.74 9.27 -24.67
CA THR A 240 2.21 7.97 -25.16
C THR A 240 3.71 8.00 -25.37
N GLU A 241 4.31 6.88 -25.73
CA GLU A 241 5.73 6.81 -26.11
C GLU A 241 6.07 7.67 -27.33
N ASP A 242 5.09 7.90 -28.22
CA ASP A 242 5.24 8.73 -29.42
C ASP A 242 5.05 10.23 -29.16
N GLY A 243 4.65 10.61 -27.95
CA GLY A 243 4.46 12.01 -27.55
C GLY A 243 3.07 12.32 -26.99
N GLU A 244 2.72 13.60 -27.02
CA GLU A 244 1.47 14.15 -26.49
C GLU A 244 0.44 14.36 -27.62
N LEU A 245 -0.79 13.89 -27.42
CA LEU A 245 -1.90 14.04 -28.35
C LEU A 245 -3.08 14.74 -27.65
N PRO A 246 -3.41 15.99 -27.99
CA PRO A 246 -4.64 16.64 -27.55
C PRO A 246 -5.88 15.96 -28.17
N VAL A 247 -6.84 15.59 -27.34
CA VAL A 247 -8.08 14.89 -27.78
C VAL A 247 -9.29 15.68 -27.27
N PRO A 248 -10.00 16.42 -28.14
CA PRO A 248 -11.26 17.07 -27.80
C PRO A 248 -12.38 16.06 -27.50
N PHE A 249 -13.22 16.31 -26.50
CA PHE A 249 -14.39 15.43 -26.24
C PHE A 249 -15.39 15.39 -27.39
N ALA A 250 -15.45 16.47 -28.20
CA ALA A 250 -16.30 16.53 -29.38
C ALA A 250 -15.80 15.69 -30.58
N GLN A 251 -14.55 15.20 -30.54
CA GLN A 251 -13.99 14.38 -31.63
C GLN A 251 -14.80 13.09 -31.81
N LEU A 252 -15.03 12.69 -33.07
CA LEU A 252 -15.78 11.49 -33.39
C LEU A 252 -15.06 10.23 -32.88
N ALA A 253 -15.78 9.37 -32.18
CA ALA A 253 -15.21 8.16 -31.58
C ALA A 253 -14.50 7.24 -32.60
N GLY A 254 -15.01 7.14 -33.82
CA GLY A 254 -14.43 6.30 -34.87
C GLY A 254 -13.11 6.84 -35.46
N THR A 255 -12.66 8.03 -35.07
CA THR A 255 -11.37 8.62 -35.50
C THR A 255 -10.31 8.56 -34.41
N LEU A 256 -10.64 8.00 -33.25
CA LEU A 256 -9.73 7.86 -32.11
C LEU A 256 -8.99 6.52 -32.16
N SER A 257 -7.75 6.51 -31.65
CA SER A 257 -7.07 5.25 -31.30
C SER A 257 -7.85 4.51 -30.21
N PRO A 258 -7.68 3.19 -30.06
CA PRO A 258 -8.34 2.43 -29.00
C PRO A 258 -8.10 3.00 -27.61
N GLU A 259 -6.87 3.45 -27.32
CA GLU A 259 -6.46 4.05 -26.05
C GLU A 259 -7.19 5.38 -25.83
N ALA A 260 -7.13 6.28 -26.81
CA ALA A 260 -7.80 7.58 -26.76
C ALA A 260 -9.31 7.43 -26.56
N HIS A 261 -9.91 6.42 -27.23
CA HIS A 261 -11.33 6.11 -27.05
C HIS A 261 -11.66 5.70 -25.63
N LEU A 262 -10.87 4.80 -25.01
CA LEU A 262 -11.09 4.35 -23.64
C LEU A 262 -10.92 5.51 -22.62
N HIS A 263 -9.87 6.32 -22.76
CA HIS A 263 -9.68 7.49 -21.91
C HIS A 263 -10.85 8.48 -22.01
N ARG A 264 -11.33 8.73 -23.24
CA ARG A 264 -12.50 9.58 -23.47
C ARG A 264 -13.75 9.06 -22.75
N GLU A 265 -14.06 7.77 -22.88
CA GLU A 265 -15.22 7.15 -22.21
C GLU A 265 -15.12 7.22 -20.68
N ILE A 266 -13.90 7.04 -20.11
CA ILE A 266 -13.66 7.22 -18.68
C ILE A 266 -13.98 8.66 -18.25
N TYR A 267 -13.44 9.65 -18.95
CA TYR A 267 -13.65 11.05 -18.61
C TYR A 267 -15.10 11.51 -18.74
N LEU A 268 -15.79 11.05 -19.78
CA LEU A 268 -17.22 11.39 -19.98
C LEU A 268 -18.10 10.76 -18.88
N ALA A 269 -17.79 9.53 -18.46
CA ALA A 269 -18.54 8.86 -17.41
C ALA A 269 -18.22 9.35 -15.99
N GLN A 270 -17.05 9.97 -15.79
CA GLN A 270 -16.48 10.34 -14.49
C GLN A 270 -15.95 11.78 -14.50
N PRO A 271 -16.81 12.82 -14.39
CA PRO A 271 -16.39 14.21 -14.51
C PRO A 271 -15.36 14.69 -13.48
N LYS A 272 -15.29 14.02 -12.32
CA LYS A 272 -14.34 14.36 -11.24
C LYS A 272 -12.94 13.80 -11.44
N ILE A 273 -12.73 12.91 -12.40
CA ILE A 273 -11.42 12.35 -12.71
C ILE A 273 -10.66 13.36 -13.56
N SER A 274 -9.43 13.67 -13.14
CA SER A 274 -8.51 14.54 -13.87
C SER A 274 -7.33 13.78 -14.48
N HIS A 275 -7.03 12.58 -13.99
CA HIS A 275 -5.92 11.78 -14.50
C HIS A 275 -6.32 10.31 -14.69
N VAL A 276 -5.88 9.72 -15.80
CA VAL A 276 -6.06 8.30 -16.14
C VAL A 276 -4.73 7.72 -16.52
N GLU A 277 -4.37 6.57 -15.97
CA GLU A 277 -3.13 5.85 -16.23
C GLU A 277 -3.41 4.40 -16.60
N TYR A 278 -2.81 3.91 -17.66
CA TYR A 278 -2.78 2.50 -18.04
C TYR A 278 -1.59 1.79 -17.38
N VAL A 279 -1.84 0.63 -16.81
CA VAL A 279 -0.87 -0.15 -16.03
C VAL A 279 -0.63 -1.49 -16.69
N ALA A 280 0.60 -1.69 -17.19
CA ALA A 280 1.08 -2.91 -17.84
C ALA A 280 2.06 -3.70 -16.95
N ASP A 281 2.03 -3.52 -15.62
CA ASP A 281 2.85 -4.31 -14.70
C ASP A 281 2.58 -5.81 -14.91
N PRO A 282 3.62 -6.66 -15.04
CA PRO A 282 3.44 -8.08 -15.35
C PRO A 282 2.55 -8.86 -14.38
N ASP A 283 2.53 -8.48 -13.09
CA ASP A 283 1.67 -9.12 -12.09
C ASP A 283 0.21 -8.70 -12.27
N VAL A 284 -0.04 -7.42 -12.62
CA VAL A 284 -1.38 -6.90 -12.93
C VAL A 284 -1.92 -7.51 -14.22
N VAL A 285 -1.10 -7.55 -15.27
CA VAL A 285 -1.45 -8.22 -16.54
C VAL A 285 -1.81 -9.68 -16.29
N GLY A 286 -0.97 -10.40 -15.52
CA GLY A 286 -1.24 -11.79 -15.16
C GLY A 286 -2.56 -11.95 -14.41
N VAL A 287 -2.83 -11.17 -13.39
CA VAL A 287 -4.10 -11.21 -12.63
C VAL A 287 -5.30 -10.87 -13.52
N SER A 288 -5.14 -9.96 -14.50
CA SER A 288 -6.21 -9.61 -15.44
C SER A 288 -6.64 -10.78 -16.35
N THR A 289 -5.74 -11.75 -16.62
CA THR A 289 -6.06 -12.95 -17.41
C THR A 289 -6.93 -13.94 -16.64
N ALA A 290 -6.85 -13.94 -15.32
CA ALA A 290 -7.61 -14.87 -14.48
C ALA A 290 -9.09 -14.50 -14.33
N HIS A 291 -9.53 -13.34 -14.83
CA HIS A 291 -10.89 -12.81 -14.71
C HIS A 291 -11.44 -12.82 -13.28
N VAL A 292 -10.56 -12.73 -12.29
CA VAL A 292 -10.94 -12.75 -10.87
C VAL A 292 -11.55 -11.42 -10.44
N LYS A 293 -12.46 -11.50 -9.49
CA LYS A 293 -12.93 -10.34 -8.74
C LYS A 293 -11.90 -10.02 -7.67
N LEU A 294 -11.06 -9.01 -7.90
CA LEU A 294 -9.99 -8.65 -6.99
C LEU A 294 -10.55 -7.99 -5.74
N ARG A 295 -10.31 -8.60 -4.59
CA ARG A 295 -10.72 -8.14 -3.26
C ARG A 295 -9.53 -7.55 -2.51
N PRO A 296 -9.78 -6.64 -1.53
CA PRO A 296 -8.72 -6.12 -0.67
C PRO A 296 -8.06 -7.23 0.15
N LEU A 297 -6.76 -7.37 0.00
CA LEU A 297 -5.87 -8.17 0.83
C LEU A 297 -5.07 -7.31 1.80
N ILE A 298 -5.01 -6.01 1.50
CA ILE A 298 -4.41 -4.96 2.32
C ILE A 298 -5.41 -3.81 2.47
N ASP A 299 -5.40 -3.15 3.60
CA ASP A 299 -6.37 -2.09 3.92
C ASP A 299 -6.21 -0.83 3.06
N ASP A 300 -4.99 -0.47 2.65
CA ASP A 300 -4.73 0.58 1.66
C ASP A 300 -5.52 0.34 0.37
N PHE A 301 -5.65 -0.91 -0.07
CA PHE A 301 -6.44 -1.22 -1.26
C PHE A 301 -7.91 -0.90 -1.04
N ALA A 302 -8.46 -1.28 0.10
CA ALA A 302 -9.86 -0.97 0.42
C ALA A 302 -10.10 0.54 0.47
N GLN A 303 -9.16 1.30 1.03
CA GLN A 303 -9.24 2.76 1.19
C GLN A 303 -9.09 3.48 -0.16
N ILE A 304 -8.01 3.22 -0.89
CA ILE A 304 -7.55 4.03 -2.02
C ILE A 304 -8.11 3.52 -3.35
N VAL A 305 -8.10 2.21 -3.56
CA VAL A 305 -8.58 1.59 -4.80
C VAL A 305 -10.08 1.32 -4.72
N GLY A 306 -10.54 0.71 -3.64
CA GLY A 306 -11.95 0.45 -3.39
C GLY A 306 -12.23 -0.97 -2.87
N PRO A 307 -13.49 -1.26 -2.53
CA PRO A 307 -13.86 -2.54 -1.90
C PRO A 307 -13.78 -3.73 -2.86
N THR A 308 -13.68 -3.47 -4.17
CA THR A 308 -13.56 -4.52 -5.19
C THR A 308 -13.15 -3.91 -6.51
N VAL A 309 -12.18 -4.52 -7.20
CA VAL A 309 -11.86 -4.24 -8.60
C VAL A 309 -12.40 -5.36 -9.49
N LYS A 310 -13.08 -4.99 -10.56
CA LYS A 310 -13.67 -5.90 -11.56
C LYS A 310 -12.77 -6.00 -12.77
N THR A 311 -12.90 -7.09 -13.52
CA THR A 311 -12.30 -7.24 -14.84
C THR A 311 -13.34 -6.86 -15.90
N ALA A 312 -12.98 -5.90 -16.75
CA ALA A 312 -13.76 -5.50 -17.91
C ALA A 312 -13.28 -6.30 -19.14
N THR A 313 -14.22 -6.78 -19.95
CA THR A 313 -13.96 -7.50 -21.20
C THR A 313 -14.26 -6.64 -22.44
N ALA A 314 -14.88 -5.47 -22.23
CA ALA A 314 -15.19 -4.53 -23.30
C ALA A 314 -15.03 -3.07 -22.81
N PRO A 315 -14.71 -2.13 -23.71
CA PRO A 315 -14.48 -0.72 -23.35
C PRO A 315 -15.63 -0.08 -22.55
N ARG A 316 -16.88 -0.35 -22.90
CA ARG A 316 -18.06 0.16 -22.17
C ARG A 316 -18.16 -0.27 -20.71
N GLU A 317 -17.51 -1.37 -20.35
CA GLU A 317 -17.52 -1.91 -18.99
C GLU A 317 -16.50 -1.19 -18.10
N VAL A 318 -15.40 -0.66 -18.70
CA VAL A 318 -14.35 0.07 -18.01
C VAL A 318 -14.94 1.27 -17.24
N ALA A 319 -15.62 2.16 -17.95
CA ALA A 319 -16.22 3.34 -17.34
C ALA A 319 -17.29 3.01 -16.29
N LYS A 320 -18.03 1.89 -16.46
CA LYS A 320 -19.01 1.42 -15.48
C LYS A 320 -18.34 0.86 -14.22
N ALA A 321 -17.25 0.11 -14.37
CA ALA A 321 -16.51 -0.47 -13.23
C ALA A 321 -15.89 0.61 -12.33
N LEU A 322 -15.40 1.68 -12.93
CA LEU A 322 -14.80 2.83 -12.23
C LEU A 322 -15.77 3.68 -11.40
N LYS A 323 -17.10 3.42 -11.46
CA LYS A 323 -18.07 4.08 -10.56
C LYS A 323 -17.94 3.67 -9.09
N SER A 324 -17.40 2.49 -8.82
CA SER A 324 -17.29 1.91 -7.48
C SER A 324 -15.86 1.72 -6.99
N ALA A 325 -14.87 1.90 -7.88
CA ALA A 325 -13.47 1.74 -7.57
C ALA A 325 -12.63 2.73 -8.37
N SER A 326 -11.41 3.00 -7.92
CA SER A 326 -10.46 3.86 -8.62
C SER A 326 -9.59 3.11 -9.63
N ALA A 327 -9.79 1.78 -9.78
CA ALA A 327 -9.14 0.96 -10.79
C ALA A 327 -10.11 -0.05 -11.41
N VAL A 328 -9.76 -0.53 -12.60
CA VAL A 328 -10.44 -1.62 -13.30
C VAL A 328 -9.41 -2.45 -14.05
N LEU A 329 -9.49 -3.78 -13.93
CA LEU A 329 -8.68 -4.68 -14.75
C LEU A 329 -9.27 -4.74 -16.17
N LEU A 330 -8.41 -4.75 -17.17
CA LEU A 330 -8.78 -5.01 -18.57
C LEU A 330 -8.33 -6.42 -18.91
N ALA A 331 -9.28 -7.28 -19.28
CA ALA A 331 -9.03 -8.70 -19.51
C ALA A 331 -7.81 -8.95 -20.40
N SER A 332 -6.85 -9.72 -19.90
CA SER A 332 -5.60 -10.10 -20.57
C SER A 332 -4.72 -8.94 -21.06
N SER A 333 -4.90 -7.73 -20.48
CA SER A 333 -4.16 -6.53 -20.94
C SER A 333 -3.53 -5.73 -19.81
N GLY A 334 -4.05 -5.76 -18.58
CA GLY A 334 -3.56 -4.94 -17.50
C GLY A 334 -4.67 -4.20 -16.76
N ALA A 335 -4.51 -2.91 -16.48
CA ALA A 335 -5.50 -2.13 -15.73
C ALA A 335 -5.53 -0.65 -16.14
N TYR A 336 -6.66 0.02 -15.84
CA TYR A 336 -6.74 1.47 -15.76
C TYR A 336 -6.86 1.90 -14.30
N CYS A 337 -6.04 2.88 -13.92
CA CYS A 337 -6.06 3.56 -12.64
C CYS A 337 -6.45 5.02 -12.84
N VAL A 338 -7.27 5.57 -11.95
CA VAL A 338 -7.81 6.93 -12.10
C VAL A 338 -7.71 7.73 -10.81
N GLY A 339 -7.55 9.04 -10.95
CA GLY A 339 -7.45 9.96 -9.80
C GLY A 339 -7.94 11.37 -10.09
N GLY A 340 -8.12 12.15 -9.03
CA GLY A 340 -8.36 13.60 -9.10
C GLY A 340 -7.10 14.38 -9.44
N SER A 341 -5.94 13.76 -9.36
CA SER A 341 -4.62 14.27 -9.75
C SER A 341 -3.76 13.12 -10.26
N ARG A 342 -2.61 13.46 -10.87
CA ARG A 342 -1.59 12.47 -11.25
C ARG A 342 -1.10 11.67 -10.04
N SER A 343 -0.81 12.36 -8.94
CA SER A 343 -0.39 11.71 -7.69
C SER A 343 -1.42 10.71 -7.16
N ASP A 344 -2.73 10.99 -7.32
CA ASP A 344 -3.78 10.06 -6.89
C ASP A 344 -3.86 8.82 -7.78
N ALA A 345 -3.76 8.98 -9.11
CA ALA A 345 -3.73 7.85 -10.03
C ALA A 345 -2.51 6.96 -9.79
N ASP A 346 -1.34 7.56 -9.54
CA ASP A 346 -0.12 6.88 -9.14
C ASP A 346 -0.30 6.06 -7.84
N ALA A 347 -0.94 6.66 -6.82
CA ALA A 347 -1.26 5.95 -5.58
C ALA A 347 -2.15 4.72 -5.83
N VAL A 348 -3.17 4.88 -6.66
CA VAL A 348 -4.06 3.78 -7.06
C VAL A 348 -3.27 2.68 -7.76
N ARG A 349 -2.37 3.04 -8.70
CA ARG A 349 -1.50 2.11 -9.40
C ARG A 349 -0.61 1.32 -8.43
N MET A 350 0.12 2.01 -7.55
CA MET A 350 1.02 1.37 -6.58
C MET A 350 0.29 0.34 -5.71
N ILE A 351 -0.87 0.71 -5.19
CA ILE A 351 -1.65 -0.16 -4.32
C ILE A 351 -2.33 -1.30 -5.10
N LEU A 352 -2.74 -1.07 -6.34
CA LEU A 352 -3.25 -2.13 -7.21
C LEU A 352 -2.18 -3.19 -7.46
N VAL A 353 -0.96 -2.79 -7.85
CA VAL A 353 0.18 -3.68 -8.08
C VAL A 353 0.48 -4.49 -6.81
N LYS A 354 0.61 -3.83 -5.67
CA LYS A 354 0.87 -4.46 -4.38
C LYS A 354 -0.19 -5.51 -4.01
N ASN A 355 -1.46 -5.22 -4.22
CA ASN A 355 -2.55 -6.17 -3.94
C ASN A 355 -2.59 -7.34 -4.93
N CYS A 356 -2.22 -7.13 -6.21
CA CYS A 356 -2.03 -8.20 -7.17
C CYS A 356 -0.87 -9.13 -6.75
N ARG A 357 0.24 -8.58 -6.31
CA ARG A 357 1.37 -9.35 -5.74
C ARG A 357 0.97 -10.11 -4.48
N ALA A 358 0.19 -9.50 -3.59
CA ALA A 358 -0.35 -10.19 -2.41
C ALA A 358 -1.23 -11.39 -2.81
N LEU A 359 -2.08 -11.24 -3.84
CA LEU A 359 -2.88 -12.34 -4.38
C LEU A 359 -2.00 -13.48 -4.95
N LEU A 360 -0.98 -13.14 -5.73
CA LEU A 360 -0.13 -14.11 -6.41
C LEU A 360 0.81 -14.82 -5.42
N TYR A 361 1.57 -14.05 -4.66
CA TYR A 361 2.68 -14.58 -3.89
C TYR A 361 2.30 -14.97 -2.47
N GLY A 362 1.29 -14.34 -1.89
CA GLY A 362 0.74 -14.74 -0.59
C GLY A 362 0.19 -16.17 -0.60
N ALA A 363 -0.34 -16.62 -1.73
CA ALA A 363 -0.84 -17.98 -1.91
C ALA A 363 0.23 -19.10 -1.73
N PHE A 364 1.53 -18.75 -1.73
CA PHE A 364 2.61 -19.70 -1.39
C PHE A 364 2.78 -19.89 0.11
N LEU A 365 2.39 -18.89 0.92
CA LEU A 365 2.58 -18.89 2.37
C LEU A 365 1.44 -19.58 3.13
N GLY A 366 0.23 -19.57 2.58
CA GLY A 366 -0.94 -20.13 3.22
C GLY A 366 -2.24 -19.65 2.58
N GLU A 367 -3.34 -19.75 3.34
CA GLU A 367 -4.62 -19.22 2.91
C GLU A 367 -4.59 -17.69 2.92
N LEU A 368 -5.08 -17.09 1.85
CA LEU A 368 -5.27 -15.63 1.78
C LEU A 368 -6.45 -15.21 2.66
N THR A 369 -6.29 -14.09 3.35
CA THR A 369 -7.30 -13.54 4.27
C THR A 369 -7.87 -12.22 3.75
N PRO A 370 -8.78 -12.22 2.75
CA PRO A 370 -9.35 -10.98 2.23
C PRO A 370 -10.15 -10.25 3.29
N ILE A 371 -10.00 -8.93 3.33
CA ILE A 371 -10.76 -8.05 4.23
C ILE A 371 -12.26 -8.20 3.96
N SER A 372 -13.06 -8.13 5.01
CA SER A 372 -14.51 -8.27 4.91
C SER A 372 -15.11 -7.19 3.99
N PRO A 373 -16.19 -7.49 3.24
CA PRO A 373 -16.84 -6.48 2.41
C PRO A 373 -17.33 -5.26 3.20
N LEU A 374 -17.81 -5.46 4.44
CA LEU A 374 -18.28 -4.38 5.30
C LEU A 374 -17.14 -3.46 5.73
N ASP A 375 -16.03 -4.04 6.20
CA ASP A 375 -14.85 -3.24 6.58
C ASP A 375 -14.27 -2.51 5.38
N SER A 376 -14.21 -3.16 4.21
CA SER A 376 -13.73 -2.55 2.97
C SER A 376 -14.57 -1.33 2.55
N ILE A 377 -15.90 -1.43 2.64
CA ILE A 377 -16.79 -0.31 2.33
C ILE A 377 -16.64 0.80 3.38
N LEU A 378 -16.56 0.45 4.67
CA LEU A 378 -16.37 1.42 5.74
C LEU A 378 -15.08 2.22 5.55
N MET A 379 -13.96 1.52 5.32
CA MET A 379 -12.66 2.14 5.07
C MET A 379 -12.70 3.08 3.86
N ARG A 380 -13.34 2.67 2.76
CA ARG A 380 -13.52 3.51 1.56
C ARG A 380 -14.30 4.78 1.85
N VAL A 381 -15.41 4.67 2.57
CA VAL A 381 -16.26 5.83 2.91
C VAL A 381 -15.51 6.80 3.81
N VAL A 382 -14.78 6.31 4.81
CA VAL A 382 -13.98 7.15 5.72
C VAL A 382 -12.86 7.85 4.94
N TYR A 383 -12.16 7.14 4.08
CA TYR A 383 -11.10 7.70 3.24
C TYR A 383 -11.62 8.83 2.33
N LEU A 384 -12.70 8.58 1.60
CA LEU A 384 -13.27 9.59 0.68
C LEU A 384 -13.78 10.84 1.41
N LYS A 385 -14.33 10.70 2.63
CA LYS A 385 -14.73 11.85 3.46
C LYS A 385 -13.52 12.66 3.94
N SER A 386 -12.47 11.99 4.42
CA SER A 386 -11.24 12.64 4.87
C SER A 386 -10.53 13.35 3.72
N TYR A 387 -10.46 12.71 2.56
CA TYR A 387 -9.86 13.27 1.35
C TYR A 387 -10.60 14.52 0.85
N SER A 388 -11.92 14.48 0.81
CA SER A 388 -12.72 15.64 0.39
C SER A 388 -12.57 16.83 1.34
N GLN A 389 -12.37 16.61 2.64
CA GLN A 389 -12.11 17.66 3.61
C GLN A 389 -10.73 18.31 3.42
N GLN A 390 -9.70 17.52 3.10
CA GLN A 390 -8.35 18.03 2.83
C GLN A 390 -8.31 18.91 1.57
N ILE A 391 -9.02 18.53 0.50
CA ILE A 391 -9.12 19.38 -0.70
C ILE A 391 -9.79 20.71 -0.37
N SER A 392 -10.89 20.69 0.41
CA SER A 392 -11.63 21.90 0.77
C SER A 392 -10.85 22.83 1.72
N SER A 393 -9.85 22.33 2.43
CA SER A 393 -8.99 23.14 3.33
C SER A 393 -7.77 23.76 2.63
N ASN A 394 -7.46 23.33 1.42
CA ASN A 394 -6.35 23.83 0.61
C ASN A 394 -6.81 24.77 -0.52
N VAL A 395 -8.11 25.07 -0.60
CA VAL A 395 -8.74 26.09 -1.44
C VAL A 395 -9.16 27.27 -0.57
#